data_d4e14887828a41195a8ba4a56c181a9a
#
_entry.id   d4e14887828a41195a8ba4a56c181a9a
#
_cell.length_a   1.000
_cell.length_b   1.000
_cell.length_c   1.000
_cell.angle_alpha   90.00
_cell.angle_beta   90.00
_cell.angle_gamma   90.00
#
_symmetry.space_group_name_H-M   'P 1'
#
loop_
_entity.id
_entity.type
_entity.pdbx_description
1 polymer ?
#
loop_
_entity_poly.entity_id
_entity_poly.type
_entity_poly.pdbx_seq_one_letter_code
_entity_poly.pdbx_strand_id
1 'polypeptide(L)'
;GEPFNAKDARRSMQRIYNLGYFEDVNIKLNPGQQPNAVEIEISVVEMNTGTFGIGAGYSDADGFIGMVSVGDKNFRGTGDKVNIRWEFGGADNKNYEFSYTKPWIDSKETSATITLYDVTNEYADYDRNADEIARYDKKRRGQELTFSRKTNNEYVSNYLTLKNRDDIYK
;
A
#
# COMPACT_ATOMS: atom_id res chain seq x y z
N GLY A 1 22.18 -22.29 -21.85
CA GLY A 1 20.81 -21.85 -21.56
C GLY A 1 20.02 -23.00 -20.94
N GLU A 2 19.01 -22.68 -20.18
CA GLU A 2 18.10 -23.66 -19.61
C GLU A 2 17.08 -24.13 -20.67
N PRO A 3 16.58 -25.37 -20.60
CA PRO A 3 15.56 -25.85 -21.53
C PRO A 3 14.27 -25.02 -21.36
N PHE A 4 13.65 -24.65 -22.48
CA PHE A 4 12.37 -23.94 -22.47
C PHE A 4 11.28 -24.78 -21.81
N ASN A 5 10.57 -24.17 -20.86
CA ASN A 5 9.44 -24.77 -20.17
C ASN A 5 8.19 -23.91 -20.31
N ALA A 6 7.21 -24.40 -21.07
CA ALA A 6 5.97 -23.69 -21.32
C ALA A 6 5.15 -23.41 -20.04
N LYS A 7 5.27 -24.27 -19.02
CA LYS A 7 4.60 -24.05 -17.72
C LYS A 7 5.20 -22.87 -16.98
N ASP A 8 6.52 -22.73 -17.00
CA ASP A 8 7.21 -21.62 -16.33
C ASP A 8 7.01 -20.31 -17.08
N ALA A 9 6.98 -20.32 -18.41
CA ALA A 9 6.62 -19.16 -19.22
C ALA A 9 5.19 -18.66 -18.91
N ARG A 10 4.22 -19.57 -18.82
CA ARG A 10 2.84 -19.23 -18.44
C ARG A 10 2.74 -18.71 -17.01
N ARG A 11 3.48 -19.29 -16.07
CA ARG A 11 3.55 -18.80 -14.68
C ARG A 11 4.17 -17.41 -14.61
N SER A 12 5.20 -17.13 -15.40
CA SER A 12 5.83 -15.82 -15.50
C SER A 12 4.84 -14.76 -16.04
N MET A 13 4.10 -15.08 -17.09
CA MET A 13 3.04 -14.22 -17.62
C MET A 13 2.00 -13.90 -16.54
N GLN A 14 1.53 -14.91 -15.82
CA GLN A 14 0.56 -14.72 -14.73
C GLN A 14 1.11 -13.84 -13.61
N ARG A 15 2.39 -13.99 -13.27
CA ARG A 15 3.06 -13.13 -12.27
C ARG A 15 3.14 -11.68 -12.73
N ILE A 16 3.50 -11.44 -14.00
CA ILE A 16 3.55 -10.10 -14.58
C ILE A 16 2.15 -9.46 -14.58
N TYR A 17 1.14 -10.20 -15.03
CA TYR A 17 -0.25 -9.73 -15.01
C TYR A 17 -0.74 -9.41 -13.58
N ASN A 18 -0.40 -10.25 -12.61
CA ASN A 18 -0.80 -10.07 -11.21
C ASN A 18 -0.13 -8.86 -10.52
N LEU A 19 0.88 -8.23 -11.13
CA LEU A 19 1.43 -6.96 -10.63
C LEU A 19 0.38 -5.83 -10.67
N GLY A 20 -0.61 -5.94 -11.58
CA GLY A 20 -1.66 -4.93 -11.74
C GLY A 20 -1.17 -3.62 -12.33
N TYR A 21 -0.09 -3.66 -13.12
CA TYR A 21 0.50 -2.51 -13.82
C TYR A 21 0.16 -2.51 -15.31
N PHE A 22 -0.34 -3.64 -15.82
CA PHE A 22 -0.58 -3.90 -17.24
C PHE A 22 -2.02 -4.29 -17.48
N GLU A 23 -2.61 -3.71 -18.51
CA GLU A 23 -3.93 -4.08 -19.01
C GLU A 23 -3.89 -5.42 -19.74
N ASP A 24 -2.79 -5.64 -20.50
CA ASP A 24 -2.56 -6.87 -21.24
C ASP A 24 -1.09 -7.30 -21.18
N VAL A 25 -0.87 -8.61 -21.18
CA VAL A 25 0.46 -9.25 -21.17
C VAL A 25 0.44 -10.41 -22.16
N ASN A 26 1.22 -10.30 -23.23
CA ASN A 26 1.34 -11.30 -24.25
C ASN A 26 2.74 -11.89 -24.30
N ILE A 27 2.84 -13.20 -24.49
CA ILE A 27 4.10 -13.91 -24.71
C ILE A 27 4.10 -14.52 -26.11
N LYS A 28 5.12 -14.18 -26.91
CA LYS A 28 5.40 -14.80 -28.19
C LYS A 28 6.71 -15.59 -28.11
N LEU A 29 6.72 -16.71 -28.79
CA LEU A 29 7.90 -17.57 -28.92
C LEU A 29 8.41 -17.44 -30.34
N ASN A 30 9.60 -16.89 -30.50
CA ASN A 30 10.27 -16.71 -31.78
C ASN A 30 11.43 -17.74 -31.88
N PRO A 31 11.79 -18.19 -33.10
CA PRO A 31 13.01 -18.97 -33.29
C PRO A 31 14.22 -18.17 -32.82
N GLY A 32 15.07 -18.77 -32.00
CA GLY A 32 16.30 -18.12 -31.54
C GLY A 32 17.42 -18.17 -32.60
N GLN A 33 18.49 -17.45 -32.32
CA GLN A 33 19.64 -17.33 -33.24
C GLN A 33 20.45 -18.64 -33.38
N GLN A 34 20.27 -19.59 -32.48
CA GLN A 34 20.96 -20.90 -32.50
C GLN A 34 19.97 -22.03 -32.82
N PRO A 35 20.42 -23.12 -33.45
CA PRO A 35 19.59 -24.31 -33.63
C PRO A 35 19.05 -24.80 -32.28
N ASN A 36 17.73 -25.01 -32.20
CA ASN A 36 17.00 -25.42 -30.98
C ASN A 36 16.95 -24.38 -29.87
N ALA A 37 17.24 -23.09 -30.13
CA ALA A 37 17.00 -21.99 -29.21
C ALA A 37 15.63 -21.37 -29.48
N VAL A 38 14.98 -20.87 -28.41
CA VAL A 38 13.73 -20.13 -28.46
C VAL A 38 13.94 -18.76 -27.80
N GLU A 39 13.54 -17.70 -28.47
CA GLU A 39 13.51 -16.36 -27.93
C GLU A 39 12.09 -16.07 -27.41
N ILE A 40 12.01 -15.62 -26.15
CA ILE A 40 10.74 -15.25 -25.52
C ILE A 40 10.58 -13.74 -25.62
N GLU A 41 9.60 -13.29 -26.39
CA GLU A 41 9.19 -11.89 -26.48
C GLU A 41 7.99 -11.67 -25.56
N ILE A 42 8.11 -10.73 -24.60
CA ILE A 42 7.03 -10.34 -23.71
C ILE A 42 6.59 -8.94 -24.10
N SER A 43 5.36 -8.81 -24.59
CA SER A 43 4.72 -7.54 -24.93
C SER A 43 3.71 -7.20 -23.84
N VAL A 44 3.75 -5.97 -23.34
CA VAL A 44 2.85 -5.49 -22.30
C VAL A 44 2.14 -4.20 -22.75
N VAL A 45 0.92 -4.02 -22.32
CA VAL A 45 0.17 -2.77 -22.45
C VAL A 45 0.04 -2.17 -21.03
N GLU A 46 0.65 -1.01 -20.82
CA GLU A 46 0.61 -0.34 -19.52
C GLU A 46 -0.79 0.22 -19.23
N MET A 47 -1.20 0.14 -17.98
CA MET A 47 -2.45 0.75 -17.51
C MET A 47 -2.15 1.90 -16.53
N ASN A 48 -3.14 2.76 -16.31
CA ASN A 48 -3.06 3.78 -15.28
C ASN A 48 -3.12 3.12 -13.90
N THR A 49 -2.06 3.30 -13.11
CA THR A 49 -1.91 2.74 -11.75
C THR A 49 -2.26 3.74 -10.66
N GLY A 50 -2.59 4.98 -11.04
CA GLY A 50 -3.07 6.01 -10.14
C GLY A 50 -4.40 5.64 -9.50
N THR A 51 -4.57 5.95 -8.22
CA THR A 51 -5.79 5.71 -7.44
C THR A 51 -6.25 7.02 -6.81
N PHE A 52 -7.56 7.24 -6.84
CA PHE A 52 -8.21 8.35 -6.15
C PHE A 52 -9.40 7.80 -5.36
N GLY A 53 -9.51 8.20 -4.11
CA GLY A 53 -10.61 7.82 -3.24
C GLY A 53 -11.18 9.02 -2.51
N ILE A 54 -12.51 9.08 -2.43
CA ILE A 54 -13.22 10.00 -1.57
C ILE A 54 -14.19 9.21 -0.69
N GLY A 55 -14.38 9.66 0.52
CA GLY A 55 -15.32 9.07 1.45
C GLY A 55 -15.96 10.16 2.30
N ALA A 56 -17.18 9.89 2.76
CA ALA A 56 -17.84 10.74 3.72
C ALA A 56 -18.66 9.86 4.68
N GLY A 57 -18.73 10.29 5.92
CA GLY A 57 -19.49 9.63 6.97
C GLY A 57 -20.06 10.65 7.94
N TYR A 58 -20.97 10.19 8.77
CA TYR A 58 -21.53 10.96 9.87
C TYR A 58 -21.64 10.06 11.11
N SER A 59 -21.20 10.58 12.25
CA SER A 59 -21.45 9.96 13.54
C SER A 59 -22.04 11.00 14.49
N ASP A 60 -22.81 10.54 15.48
CA ASP A 60 -23.39 11.46 16.47
C ASP A 60 -22.31 12.04 17.39
N ALA A 61 -21.19 11.36 17.55
CA ALA A 61 -20.05 11.79 18.37
C ALA A 61 -19.17 12.80 17.64
N ASP A 62 -18.83 12.54 16.37
CA ASP A 62 -17.82 13.32 15.62
C ASP A 62 -18.45 14.26 14.59
N GLY A 63 -19.75 14.14 14.32
CA GLY A 63 -20.43 14.87 13.26
C GLY A 63 -20.06 14.36 11.86
N PHE A 64 -19.91 15.27 10.90
CA PHE A 64 -19.53 14.93 9.54
C PHE A 64 -18.01 14.69 9.43
N ILE A 65 -17.65 13.59 8.78
CA ILE A 65 -16.26 13.20 8.50
C ILE A 65 -16.11 13.04 6.98
N GLY A 66 -15.10 13.66 6.42
CA GLY A 66 -14.69 13.51 5.03
C GLY A 66 -13.30 12.90 4.91
N MET A 67 -13.05 12.14 3.85
CA MET A 67 -11.76 11.55 3.55
C MET A 67 -11.44 11.70 2.07
N VAL A 68 -10.20 12.06 1.79
CA VAL A 68 -9.62 12.06 0.44
C VAL A 68 -8.34 11.25 0.46
N SER A 69 -8.14 10.41 -0.53
CA SER A 69 -6.89 9.69 -0.73
C SER A 69 -6.45 9.75 -2.19
N VAL A 70 -5.14 9.86 -2.39
CA VAL A 70 -4.49 9.82 -3.70
C VAL A 70 -3.29 8.90 -3.60
N GLY A 71 -3.15 8.01 -4.56
CA GLY A 71 -2.04 7.07 -4.58
C GLY A 71 -1.65 6.65 -5.98
N ASP A 72 -0.55 5.92 -6.05
CA ASP A 72 -0.08 5.25 -7.25
C ASP A 72 0.58 3.92 -6.84
N LYS A 73 0.22 2.85 -7.54
CA LYS A 73 0.76 1.50 -7.27
C LYS A 73 2.05 1.22 -8.03
N ASN A 74 2.38 2.04 -9.01
CA ASN A 74 3.57 1.90 -9.86
C ASN A 74 4.22 3.27 -10.10
N PHE A 75 4.52 3.97 -9.01
CA PHE A 75 5.01 5.34 -9.04
C PHE A 75 6.25 5.47 -9.93
N ARG A 76 6.15 6.30 -10.96
CA ARG A 76 7.17 6.50 -12.00
C ARG A 76 7.58 5.22 -12.75
N GLY A 77 6.74 4.19 -12.79
CA GLY A 77 7.03 2.93 -13.45
C GLY A 77 8.05 2.02 -12.72
N THR A 78 8.39 2.33 -11.47
CA THR A 78 9.42 1.60 -10.70
C THR A 78 8.85 0.45 -9.87
N GLY A 79 7.52 0.28 -9.86
CA GLY A 79 6.83 -0.67 -8.98
C GLY A 79 6.66 -0.16 -7.54
N ASP A 80 7.20 1.01 -7.23
CA ASP A 80 7.05 1.62 -5.91
C ASP A 80 5.60 2.12 -5.72
N LYS A 81 5.12 2.09 -4.47
CA LYS A 81 3.76 2.52 -4.16
C LYS A 81 3.80 3.77 -3.31
N VAL A 82 2.99 4.76 -3.68
CA VAL A 82 2.80 6.00 -2.91
C VAL A 82 1.33 6.10 -2.55
N ASN A 83 1.03 6.54 -1.33
CA ASN A 83 -0.33 6.88 -0.94
C ASN A 83 -0.31 8.08 0.01
N ILE A 84 -1.22 9.01 -0.22
CA ILE A 84 -1.50 10.16 0.63
C ILE A 84 -2.97 10.08 1.03
N ARG A 85 -3.24 10.16 2.31
CA ARG A 85 -4.59 10.17 2.87
C ARG A 85 -4.76 11.39 3.76
N TRP A 86 -5.87 12.07 3.57
CA TRP A 86 -6.32 13.15 4.41
C TRP A 86 -7.76 12.88 4.85
N GLU A 87 -7.97 12.93 6.15
CA GLU A 87 -9.29 12.82 6.78
C GLU A 87 -9.53 14.06 7.60
N PHE A 88 -10.74 14.61 7.51
CA PHE A 88 -11.14 15.85 8.13
C PHE A 88 -12.62 15.79 8.56
N GLY A 89 -12.95 16.57 9.56
CA GLY A 89 -14.32 16.65 10.08
C GLY A 89 -14.36 16.44 11.59
N GLY A 90 -15.56 16.38 12.16
CA GLY A 90 -15.70 16.46 13.60
C GLY A 90 -15.26 17.83 14.13
N ALA A 91 -15.20 17.98 15.45
CA ALA A 91 -14.88 19.27 16.06
C ALA A 91 -13.44 19.72 15.73
N ASP A 92 -12.45 18.80 15.72
CA ASP A 92 -11.05 19.10 15.41
C ASP A 92 -10.25 17.91 14.82
N ASN A 93 -10.94 16.88 14.33
CA ASN A 93 -10.29 15.72 13.73
C ASN A 93 -9.62 16.08 12.40
N LYS A 94 -8.29 15.98 12.36
CA LYS A 94 -7.46 16.19 11.18
C LYS A 94 -6.41 15.10 11.14
N ASN A 95 -6.56 14.19 10.18
CA ASN A 95 -5.68 13.04 10.06
C ASN A 95 -4.97 13.10 8.71
N TYR A 96 -3.65 13.11 8.75
CA TYR A 96 -2.79 13.09 7.59
C TYR A 96 -1.92 11.83 7.64
N GLU A 97 -1.89 11.11 6.56
CA GLU A 97 -1.03 9.96 6.41
C GLU A 97 -0.36 9.99 5.04
N PHE A 98 0.94 9.76 5.03
CA PHE A 98 1.73 9.53 3.83
C PHE A 98 2.41 8.19 3.97
N SER A 99 2.32 7.34 2.95
CA SER A 99 3.07 6.09 2.88
C SER A 99 3.80 5.93 1.54
N TYR A 100 5.01 5.41 1.64
CA TYR A 100 5.83 5.02 0.50
C TYR A 100 6.32 3.60 0.71
N THR A 101 6.08 2.72 -0.25
CA THR A 101 6.49 1.32 -0.21
C THR A 101 7.37 0.98 -1.39
N LYS A 102 8.55 0.47 -1.11
CA LYS A 102 9.40 -0.20 -2.08
C LYS A 102 9.19 -1.72 -1.95
N PRO A 103 8.57 -2.37 -2.95
CA PRO A 103 8.15 -3.78 -2.81
C PRO A 103 9.30 -4.77 -2.80
N TRP A 104 10.45 -4.41 -3.38
CA TRP A 104 11.61 -5.29 -3.49
C TRP A 104 12.89 -4.52 -3.20
N ILE A 105 13.39 -4.61 -1.96
CA ILE A 105 14.68 -4.05 -1.57
C ILE A 105 15.82 -5.07 -1.67
N ASP A 106 15.48 -6.33 -1.83
CA ASP A 106 16.42 -7.44 -1.99
C ASP A 106 15.88 -8.53 -2.93
N SER A 107 16.73 -9.50 -3.28
CA SER A 107 16.40 -10.66 -4.12
C SER A 107 15.39 -11.64 -3.49
N LYS A 108 15.06 -11.47 -2.20
CA LYS A 108 14.10 -12.30 -1.45
C LYS A 108 12.72 -11.65 -1.38
N GLU A 109 12.46 -10.65 -2.23
CA GLU A 109 11.19 -9.93 -2.30
C GLU A 109 10.78 -9.29 -0.96
N THR A 110 11.75 -8.79 -0.19
CA THR A 110 11.46 -8.02 1.01
C THR A 110 10.95 -6.65 0.62
N SER A 111 9.80 -6.25 1.13
CA SER A 111 9.30 -4.89 0.99
C SER A 111 9.72 -4.01 2.16
N ALA A 112 9.91 -2.72 1.89
CA ALA A 112 10.11 -1.70 2.90
C ALA A 112 9.06 -0.61 2.72
N THR A 113 8.36 -0.27 3.81
CA THR A 113 7.35 0.79 3.83
C THR A 113 7.73 1.82 4.88
N ILE A 114 7.77 3.08 4.48
CA ILE A 114 7.80 4.21 5.42
C ILE A 114 6.41 4.83 5.48
N THR A 115 5.92 5.06 6.68
CA THR A 115 4.64 5.74 6.93
C THR A 115 4.88 6.93 7.85
N LEU A 116 4.40 8.10 7.45
CA LEU A 116 4.41 9.33 8.23
C LEU A 116 2.96 9.71 8.52
N TYR A 117 2.65 10.04 9.76
CA TYR A 117 1.29 10.42 10.13
C TYR A 117 1.24 11.52 11.19
N ASP A 118 0.19 12.32 11.10
CA ASP A 118 -0.23 13.31 12.11
C ASP A 118 -1.74 13.15 12.27
N VAL A 119 -2.14 12.57 13.40
CA VAL A 119 -3.53 12.19 13.69
C VAL A 119 -3.97 12.94 14.94
N THR A 120 -5.07 13.67 14.84
CA THR A 120 -5.70 14.33 15.98
C THR A 120 -7.12 13.81 16.11
N ASN A 121 -7.43 13.17 17.23
CA ASN A 121 -8.75 12.67 17.56
C ASN A 121 -9.21 13.28 18.86
N GLU A 122 -10.46 13.72 18.88
CA GLU A 122 -11.14 14.14 20.10
C GLU A 122 -11.73 12.90 20.79
N TYR A 123 -11.61 12.86 22.12
CA TYR A 123 -12.18 11.82 22.97
C TYR A 123 -13.04 12.48 24.04
N ALA A 124 -14.18 11.88 24.33
CA ALA A 124 -15.05 12.26 25.42
C ALA A 124 -15.23 11.05 26.36
N ASP A 125 -15.04 11.28 27.64
CA ASP A 125 -15.32 10.29 28.69
C ASP A 125 -16.70 10.59 29.28
N TYR A 126 -17.50 9.55 29.49
CA TYR A 126 -18.86 9.62 30.00
C TYR A 126 -18.97 8.86 31.33
N ASP A 127 -19.79 9.37 32.24
CA ASP A 127 -20.15 8.68 33.47
C ASP A 127 -21.17 7.55 33.23
N ARG A 128 -21.61 6.89 34.32
CA ARG A 128 -22.60 5.81 34.25
C ARG A 128 -24.00 6.29 33.84
N ASN A 129 -24.27 7.60 33.91
CA ASN A 129 -25.53 8.22 33.53
C ASN A 129 -25.49 8.77 32.10
N ALA A 130 -24.38 8.54 31.37
CA ALA A 130 -24.09 9.09 30.04
C ALA A 130 -23.88 10.61 30.04
N ASP A 131 -23.51 11.20 31.18
CA ASP A 131 -23.09 12.60 31.25
C ASP A 131 -21.61 12.71 30.91
N GLU A 132 -21.25 13.68 30.02
CA GLU A 132 -19.86 13.93 29.65
C GLU A 132 -19.10 14.52 30.83
N ILE A 133 -18.05 13.80 31.27
CA ILE A 133 -17.23 14.20 32.43
C ILE A 133 -15.89 14.80 32.03
N ALA A 134 -15.38 14.46 30.85
CA ALA A 134 -14.13 15.01 30.34
C ALA A 134 -14.12 14.95 28.81
N ARG A 135 -13.50 15.94 28.20
CA ARG A 135 -13.20 15.98 26.76
C ARG A 135 -11.74 16.35 26.58
N TYR A 136 -11.02 15.62 25.73
CA TYR A 136 -9.62 15.89 25.46
C TYR A 136 -9.23 15.52 24.04
N ASP A 137 -8.28 16.26 23.49
CA ASP A 137 -7.65 15.93 22.22
C ASP A 137 -6.45 15.03 22.43
N LYS A 138 -6.41 13.95 21.68
CA LYS A 138 -5.22 13.12 21.57
C LYS A 138 -4.59 13.31 20.20
N LYS A 139 -3.47 14.01 20.19
CA LYS A 139 -2.66 14.19 19.01
C LYS A 139 -1.54 13.13 18.99
N ARG A 140 -1.47 12.39 17.88
CA ARG A 140 -0.47 11.38 17.62
C ARG A 140 0.29 11.72 16.36
N ARG A 141 1.58 11.97 16.50
CA ARG A 141 2.48 12.22 15.39
C ARG A 141 3.58 11.19 15.40
N GLY A 142 3.91 10.64 14.22
CA GLY A 142 4.94 9.63 14.19
C GLY A 142 5.39 9.22 12.81
N GLN A 143 6.36 8.32 12.84
CA GLN A 143 6.91 7.67 11.69
C GLN A 143 7.09 6.18 11.97
N GLU A 144 6.83 5.37 10.97
CA GLU A 144 6.97 3.93 11.05
C GLU A 144 7.79 3.43 9.86
N LEU A 145 8.70 2.51 10.11
CA LEU A 145 9.44 1.79 9.07
C LEU A 145 9.11 0.30 9.21
N THR A 146 8.43 -0.25 8.22
CA THR A 146 7.99 -1.64 8.21
C THR A 146 8.69 -2.41 7.11
N PHE A 147 9.34 -3.50 7.49
CA PHE A 147 9.85 -4.52 6.57
C PHE A 147 8.89 -5.70 6.56
N SER A 148 8.56 -6.18 5.37
CA SER A 148 7.71 -7.35 5.20
C SER A 148 8.36 -8.33 4.23
N ARG A 149 8.33 -9.62 4.57
CA ARG A 149 8.83 -10.71 3.71
C ARG A 149 7.89 -11.90 3.76
N LYS A 150 7.56 -12.44 2.60
CA LYS A 150 6.87 -13.72 2.49
C LYS A 150 7.78 -14.85 2.98
N THR A 151 7.21 -15.82 3.67
CA THR A 151 7.90 -17.06 4.02
C THR A 151 7.84 -18.04 2.84
N ASN A 152 8.38 -19.23 3.02
CA ASN A 152 8.25 -20.33 2.03
C ASN A 152 6.77 -20.76 1.85
N ASN A 153 5.91 -20.44 2.81
CA ASN A 153 4.47 -20.61 2.67
C ASN A 153 3.88 -19.29 2.13
N GLU A 154 3.27 -19.32 0.95
CA GLU A 154 2.69 -18.15 0.27
C GLU A 154 1.61 -17.43 1.10
N TYR A 155 1.02 -18.09 2.08
CA TYR A 155 -0.01 -17.55 2.97
C TYR A 155 0.54 -16.89 4.25
N VAL A 156 1.86 -16.98 4.48
CA VAL A 156 2.50 -16.45 5.70
C VAL A 156 3.54 -15.40 5.36
N SER A 157 3.41 -14.24 6.00
CA SER A 157 4.39 -13.15 5.89
C SER A 157 4.89 -12.75 7.26
N ASN A 158 6.18 -12.43 7.36
CA ASN A 158 6.81 -11.87 8.55
C ASN A 158 6.87 -10.35 8.40
N TYR A 159 6.62 -9.65 9.51
CA TYR A 159 6.68 -8.19 9.59
C TYR A 159 7.60 -7.76 10.72
N LEU A 160 8.43 -6.76 10.45
CA LEU A 160 9.20 -6.03 11.46
C LEU A 160 8.88 -4.55 11.31
N THR A 161 8.31 -3.95 12.35
CA THR A 161 7.97 -2.53 12.34
C THR A 161 8.74 -1.80 13.43
N LEU A 162 9.47 -0.77 13.04
CA LEU A 162 10.12 0.19 13.91
C LEU A 162 9.24 1.44 13.96
N LYS A 163 8.88 1.89 15.17
CA LYS A 163 8.00 3.05 15.39
C LYS A 163 8.69 4.10 16.23
N ASN A 164 8.58 5.34 15.79
CA ASN A 164 8.85 6.51 16.63
C ASN A 164 7.57 7.36 16.66
N ARG A 165 7.02 7.61 17.85
CA ARG A 165 5.71 8.23 18.00
C ARG A 165 5.65 9.11 19.24
N ASP A 166 5.08 10.29 19.06
CA ASP A 166 4.71 11.20 20.15
C ASP A 166 3.19 11.20 20.33
N ASP A 167 2.73 10.95 21.55
CA ASP A 167 1.32 11.07 21.94
C ASP A 167 1.19 12.31 22.85
N ILE A 168 0.40 13.30 22.41
CA ILE A 168 0.16 14.55 23.11
C ILE A 168 -1.32 14.60 23.48
N TYR A 169 -1.62 14.85 24.74
CA TYR A 169 -2.98 15.03 25.27
C TYR A 169 -3.18 16.50 25.63
N LYS A 170 -4.30 17.08 25.23
CA LYS A 170 -4.70 18.47 25.51
C LYS A 170 -6.11 18.53 26.03
#